data_3c47898cd8016a79f3eb6a9d236f8692
#
_entry.id   3c47898cd8016a79f3eb6a9d236f8692
#
_cell.length_a   1.000
_cell.length_b   1.000
_cell.length_c   1.000
_cell.angle_alpha   90.00
_cell.angle_beta   90.00
_cell.angle_gamma   90.00
#
_symmetry.space_group_name_H-M   'P 1'
#
loop_
_entity.id
_entity.type
_entity.pdbx_description
1 polymer ?
#
loop_
_entity_poly.entity_id
_entity_poly.type
_entity_poly.pdbx_seq_one_letter_code
_entity_poly.pdbx_strand_id
1 'polypeptide(L)'
;MSSQGMTNRQLGVFKTLVLTGICIFPLSGCTPASVVLGAGATAGVAAFQERGFDGAVSDTGITAQIWQKFLAQDERLFLDIEIEVVEGEVLLAGHVPSVTDQLEAVRLAWQVDGVKRVHNEIKIGDDLTLVDSAGDLVITARIKTALMFDSDVFAINYSIETVNGTVHLMGIAQNDIERDRVISHARDTSYVKRVVSHIRLKDDPSRQGT
;
A
#
# COMPACT_ATOMS: atom_id res chain seq x y z
N MET A 1 -1.21 -85.28 -10.86
CA MET A 1 -1.56 -85.39 -9.43
C MET A 1 -1.27 -84.04 -8.78
N SER A 2 -2.36 -83.42 -8.53
CA SER A 2 -2.78 -82.98 -7.20
C SER A 2 -1.90 -81.79 -6.69
N SER A 3 -2.31 -80.64 -6.43
CA SER A 3 -3.55 -80.14 -5.85
C SER A 3 -3.14 -78.91 -5.12
N GLN A 4 -3.88 -77.82 -5.35
CA GLN A 4 -4.40 -76.99 -4.28
C GLN A 4 -3.36 -76.20 -3.51
N GLY A 5 -3.52 -75.00 -3.29
CA GLY A 5 -4.64 -74.09 -3.26
C GLY A 5 -4.40 -73.09 -2.15
N MET A 6 -5.02 -71.91 -2.31
CA MET A 6 -5.45 -71.06 -1.20
C MET A 6 -4.37 -70.41 -0.42
N THR A 7 -4.46 -69.17 -0.10
CA THR A 7 -5.60 -68.27 0.15
C THR A 7 -5.07 -66.81 0.26
N ASN A 8 -5.78 -65.93 -0.38
CA ASN A 8 -5.87 -64.57 0.00
C ASN A 8 -6.24 -64.42 1.46
N ARG A 9 -5.42 -63.84 2.23
CA ARG A 9 -5.93 -63.15 3.42
C ARG A 9 -5.00 -62.04 3.90
N GLN A 10 -5.51 -60.86 3.72
CA GLN A 10 -5.35 -59.76 4.68
C GLN A 10 -3.91 -59.41 5.07
N LEU A 11 -3.25 -58.61 4.29
CA LEU A 11 -2.32 -57.70 4.89
C LEU A 11 -2.89 -56.27 4.78
N GLY A 12 -3.21 -55.81 5.95
CA GLY A 12 -3.87 -54.56 6.20
C GLY A 12 -3.22 -53.41 5.52
N VAL A 13 -4.08 -52.67 4.94
CA VAL A 13 -3.83 -51.35 4.42
C VAL A 13 -3.44 -50.43 5.59
N PHE A 14 -2.16 -50.28 5.85
CA PHE A 14 -1.64 -49.07 6.48
C PHE A 14 -1.30 -48.10 5.37
N LYS A 15 -2.32 -47.51 4.81
CA LYS A 15 -2.20 -46.26 4.09
C LYS A 15 -1.79 -45.17 5.12
N THR A 16 -0.52 -45.04 5.31
CA THR A 16 0.06 -43.87 5.95
C THR A 16 -0.22 -42.68 5.05
N LEU A 17 -1.28 -41.98 5.39
CA LEU A 17 -1.62 -40.70 4.79
C LEU A 17 -0.57 -39.69 5.28
N VAL A 18 0.54 -39.61 4.55
CA VAL A 18 1.47 -38.50 4.70
C VAL A 18 0.74 -37.30 4.14
N LEU A 19 0.05 -36.61 5.03
CA LEU A 19 -0.50 -35.26 4.78
C LEU A 19 0.67 -34.32 4.71
N THR A 20 1.30 -34.26 3.54
CA THR A 20 2.29 -33.20 3.23
C THR A 20 1.51 -31.89 3.19
N GLY A 21 1.47 -31.22 4.34
CA GLY A 21 1.00 -29.84 4.44
C GLY A 21 1.94 -28.97 3.60
N ILE A 22 1.62 -28.81 2.33
CA ILE A 22 2.17 -27.75 1.51
C ILE A 22 1.61 -26.46 2.10
N CYS A 23 2.37 -25.84 2.98
CA CYS A 23 2.21 -24.43 3.31
C CYS A 23 2.44 -23.66 2.02
N ILE A 24 1.37 -23.47 1.26
CA ILE A 24 1.32 -22.47 0.20
C ILE A 24 1.33 -21.13 0.95
N PHE A 25 2.52 -20.60 1.24
CA PHE A 25 2.68 -19.19 1.50
C PHE A 25 2.29 -18.50 0.21
N PRO A 26 1.20 -17.71 0.17
CA PRO A 26 1.02 -16.81 -0.93
C PRO A 26 2.19 -15.81 -0.84
N LEU A 27 3.11 -15.88 -1.79
CA LEU A 27 3.95 -14.75 -2.12
C LEU A 27 2.97 -13.68 -2.61
N SER A 28 2.49 -12.89 -1.66
CA SER A 28 1.76 -11.66 -1.96
C SER A 28 2.80 -10.72 -2.59
N GLY A 29 3.01 -10.89 -3.89
CA GLY A 29 3.62 -9.86 -4.70
C GLY A 29 2.83 -8.59 -4.45
N CYS A 30 3.52 -7.49 -4.21
CA CYS A 30 2.95 -6.16 -4.17
C CYS A 30 2.32 -5.87 -5.54
N THR A 31 1.09 -6.31 -5.72
CA THR A 31 0.26 -5.85 -6.83
C THR A 31 -0.81 -4.95 -6.23
N PRO A 32 -1.17 -3.88 -6.91
CA PRO A 32 -2.29 -3.03 -6.51
C PRO A 32 -3.61 -3.81 -6.28
N ALA A 33 -3.69 -5.06 -6.78
CA ALA A 33 -4.82 -5.95 -6.56
C ALA A 33 -4.93 -6.55 -5.12
N SER A 34 -3.97 -6.33 -4.23
CA SER A 34 -4.02 -6.85 -2.85
C SER A 34 -5.04 -6.15 -1.93
N VAL A 35 -5.67 -5.07 -2.40
CA VAL A 35 -6.69 -4.34 -1.64
C VAL A 35 -7.98 -5.16 -1.40
N VAL A 36 -8.26 -6.20 -2.21
CA VAL A 36 -9.56 -6.89 -2.17
C VAL A 36 -9.60 -8.08 -1.19
N LEU A 37 -8.48 -8.64 -0.76
CA LEU A 37 -8.47 -9.91 -0.02
C LEU A 37 -8.30 -9.81 1.51
N GLY A 38 -8.29 -8.60 2.07
CA GLY A 38 -8.06 -8.38 3.50
C GLY A 38 -9.22 -7.82 4.31
N ALA A 39 -10.48 -7.92 3.84
CA ALA A 39 -11.61 -7.24 4.45
C ALA A 39 -11.81 -7.50 5.96
N GLY A 40 -11.37 -8.64 6.49
CA GLY A 40 -11.48 -8.94 7.91
C GLY A 40 -10.38 -8.35 8.79
N ALA A 41 -9.13 -8.30 8.29
CA ALA A 41 -7.99 -7.78 9.04
C ALA A 41 -7.88 -6.24 8.92
N THR A 42 -8.25 -5.70 7.77
CA THR A 42 -8.23 -4.25 7.49
C THR A 42 -9.30 -3.48 8.25
N ALA A 43 -10.48 -4.07 8.51
CA ALA A 43 -11.53 -3.44 9.28
C ALA A 43 -11.12 -3.15 10.74
N GLY A 44 -10.35 -4.05 11.35
CA GLY A 44 -9.82 -3.85 12.70
C GLY A 44 -8.84 -2.68 12.78
N VAL A 45 -7.91 -2.61 11.83
CA VAL A 45 -6.91 -1.52 11.77
C VAL A 45 -7.56 -0.18 11.47
N ALA A 46 -8.52 -0.13 10.54
CA ALA A 46 -9.23 1.08 10.15
C ALA A 46 -9.95 1.76 11.34
N ALA A 47 -10.49 0.97 12.28
CA ALA A 47 -11.16 1.50 13.46
C ALA A 47 -10.21 2.18 14.47
N PHE A 48 -8.92 1.86 14.42
CA PHE A 48 -7.89 2.45 15.30
C PHE A 48 -7.12 3.60 14.64
N GLN A 49 -7.32 3.85 13.36
CA GLN A 49 -6.73 4.99 12.68
C GLN A 49 -7.41 6.30 13.08
N GLU A 50 -6.66 7.39 13.05
CA GLU A 50 -7.16 8.73 13.41
C GLU A 50 -8.29 9.22 12.49
N ARG A 51 -8.34 8.75 11.24
CA ARG A 51 -9.42 9.02 10.27
C ARG A 51 -10.72 8.23 10.54
N GLY A 52 -10.67 7.24 11.44
CA GLY A 52 -11.79 6.38 11.78
C GLY A 52 -12.19 5.39 10.69
N PHE A 53 -13.17 4.53 11.01
CA PHE A 53 -13.64 3.49 10.09
C PHE A 53 -14.32 4.07 8.83
N ASP A 54 -15.22 5.03 9.02
CA ASP A 54 -15.97 5.63 7.90
C ASP A 54 -15.03 6.38 6.94
N GLY A 55 -14.03 7.10 7.46
CA GLY A 55 -13.00 7.73 6.65
C GLY A 55 -12.19 6.71 5.87
N ALA A 56 -11.77 5.62 6.49
CA ALA A 56 -10.99 4.59 5.81
C ALA A 56 -11.78 3.87 4.71
N VAL A 57 -13.09 3.63 4.92
CA VAL A 57 -13.98 3.05 3.90
C VAL A 57 -14.18 4.02 2.73
N SER A 58 -14.40 5.30 3.01
CA SER A 58 -14.53 6.34 1.99
C SER A 58 -13.25 6.46 1.15
N ASP A 59 -12.09 6.56 1.79
CA ASP A 59 -10.79 6.68 1.12
C ASP A 59 -10.50 5.46 0.22
N THR A 60 -10.82 4.25 0.69
CA THR A 60 -10.71 3.03 -0.12
C THR A 60 -11.61 3.10 -1.37
N GLY A 61 -12.82 3.63 -1.22
CA GLY A 61 -13.74 3.83 -2.33
C GLY A 61 -13.21 4.83 -3.36
N ILE A 62 -12.61 5.93 -2.90
CA ILE A 62 -11.98 6.94 -3.75
C ILE A 62 -10.80 6.31 -4.51
N THR A 63 -9.91 5.60 -3.81
CA THR A 63 -8.76 4.90 -4.41
C THR A 63 -9.21 3.95 -5.52
N ALA A 64 -10.20 3.10 -5.26
CA ALA A 64 -10.71 2.15 -6.23
C ALA A 64 -11.29 2.83 -7.49
N GLN A 65 -11.99 3.94 -7.33
CA GLN A 65 -12.56 4.70 -8.45
C GLN A 65 -11.47 5.39 -9.29
N ILE A 66 -10.43 5.95 -8.65
CA ILE A 66 -9.29 6.54 -9.37
C ILE A 66 -8.61 5.46 -10.20
N TRP A 67 -8.34 4.29 -9.62
CA TRP A 67 -7.70 3.17 -10.32
C TRP A 67 -8.53 2.67 -11.50
N GLN A 68 -9.84 2.59 -11.34
CA GLN A 68 -10.74 2.23 -12.43
C GLN A 68 -10.63 3.23 -13.59
N LYS A 69 -10.57 4.53 -13.28
CA LYS A 69 -10.42 5.58 -14.30
C LYS A 69 -9.07 5.52 -14.99
N PHE A 70 -7.98 5.29 -14.24
CA PHE A 70 -6.64 5.14 -14.79
C PHE A 70 -6.57 3.96 -15.75
N LEU A 71 -7.03 2.78 -15.31
CA LEU A 71 -7.04 1.57 -16.13
C LEU A 71 -7.91 1.73 -17.41
N ALA A 72 -9.04 2.43 -17.29
CA ALA A 72 -9.92 2.69 -18.44
C ALA A 72 -9.29 3.65 -19.45
N GLN A 73 -8.41 4.54 -19.02
CA GLN A 73 -7.76 5.54 -19.85
C GLN A 73 -6.48 5.02 -20.49
N ASP A 74 -5.57 4.49 -19.67
CA ASP A 74 -4.29 3.91 -20.11
C ASP A 74 -3.78 2.98 -19.00
N GLU A 75 -3.44 1.74 -19.38
CA GLU A 75 -2.88 0.74 -18.46
C GLU A 75 -1.61 1.23 -17.76
N ARG A 76 -0.80 2.08 -18.43
CA ARG A 76 0.41 2.66 -17.83
C ARG A 76 0.11 3.59 -16.68
N LEU A 77 -0.93 4.41 -16.74
CA LEU A 77 -1.34 5.25 -15.60
C LEU A 77 -1.66 4.39 -14.37
N PHE A 78 -2.24 3.21 -14.59
CA PHE A 78 -2.55 2.27 -13.53
C PHE A 78 -1.30 1.57 -12.96
N LEU A 79 -0.29 1.29 -13.80
CA LEU A 79 0.91 0.55 -13.39
C LEU A 79 2.00 1.44 -12.80
N ASP A 80 2.10 2.68 -13.28
CA ASP A 80 3.25 3.55 -13.04
C ASP A 80 2.97 4.64 -12.01
N ILE A 81 1.70 4.79 -11.56
CA ILE A 81 1.30 5.79 -10.57
C ILE A 81 0.75 5.08 -9.33
N GLU A 82 1.37 5.34 -8.20
CA GLU A 82 0.88 4.97 -6.88
C GLU A 82 -0.13 6.00 -6.37
N ILE A 83 -1.19 5.50 -5.72
CA ILE A 83 -2.29 6.32 -5.20
C ILE A 83 -2.47 6.05 -3.71
N GLU A 84 -2.30 7.09 -2.92
CA GLU A 84 -2.65 7.07 -1.50
C GLU A 84 -3.76 8.09 -1.21
N VAL A 85 -4.72 7.71 -0.37
CA VAL A 85 -5.83 8.59 0.01
C VAL A 85 -6.00 8.62 1.52
N VAL A 86 -6.03 9.82 2.08
CA VAL A 86 -6.28 10.06 3.50
C VAL A 86 -7.27 11.21 3.66
N GLU A 87 -8.48 10.90 4.15
CA GLU A 87 -9.59 11.86 4.34
C GLU A 87 -9.95 12.64 3.07
N GLY A 88 -9.90 11.99 1.91
CA GLY A 88 -10.19 12.59 0.60
C GLY A 88 -9.05 13.42 0.03
N GLU A 89 -7.92 13.54 0.71
CA GLU A 89 -6.68 14.05 0.11
C GLU A 89 -5.96 12.91 -0.61
N VAL A 90 -5.68 13.11 -1.89
CA VAL A 90 -5.08 12.12 -2.78
C VAL A 90 -3.63 12.48 -3.05
N LEU A 91 -2.73 11.57 -2.80
CA LEU A 91 -1.35 11.63 -3.27
C LEU A 91 -1.24 10.79 -4.54
N LEU A 92 -0.71 11.39 -5.60
CA LEU A 92 -0.31 10.71 -6.82
C LEU A 92 1.21 10.76 -6.91
N ALA A 93 1.89 9.63 -6.84
CA ALA A 93 3.35 9.52 -6.94
C ALA A 93 3.74 8.47 -7.97
N GLY A 94 4.85 8.66 -8.66
CA GLY A 94 5.29 7.74 -9.71
C GLY A 94 5.97 8.46 -10.86
N HIS A 95 6.05 7.79 -12.01
CA HIS A 95 6.66 8.33 -13.21
C HIS A 95 5.73 8.16 -14.41
N VAL A 96 5.70 9.16 -15.26
CA VAL A 96 4.97 9.09 -16.53
C VAL A 96 5.83 9.66 -17.65
N PRO A 97 5.66 9.18 -18.90
CA PRO A 97 6.48 9.61 -20.04
C PRO A 97 6.33 11.10 -20.39
N SER A 98 5.15 11.67 -20.16
CA SER A 98 4.84 13.02 -20.64
C SER A 98 4.07 13.88 -19.64
N VAL A 99 4.15 15.20 -19.85
CA VAL A 99 3.32 16.18 -19.13
C VAL A 99 1.82 15.92 -19.34
N THR A 100 1.47 15.44 -20.54
CA THR A 100 0.07 15.13 -20.88
C THR A 100 -0.46 14.01 -19.98
N ASP A 101 0.30 12.95 -19.78
CA ASP A 101 -0.08 11.82 -18.92
C ASP A 101 -0.20 12.27 -17.45
N GLN A 102 0.74 13.11 -16.99
CA GLN A 102 0.67 13.70 -15.64
C GLN A 102 -0.59 14.52 -15.43
N LEU A 103 -0.92 15.42 -16.37
CA LEU A 103 -2.12 16.26 -16.29
C LEU A 103 -3.38 15.41 -16.36
N GLU A 104 -3.39 14.37 -17.19
CA GLU A 104 -4.52 13.47 -17.32
C GLU A 104 -4.76 12.67 -16.02
N ALA A 105 -3.72 12.16 -15.37
CA ALA A 105 -3.84 11.49 -14.08
C ALA A 105 -4.47 12.41 -13.01
N VAL A 106 -3.98 13.64 -12.91
CA VAL A 106 -4.53 14.63 -11.97
C VAL A 106 -5.99 14.95 -12.31
N ARG A 107 -6.34 15.13 -13.61
CA ARG A 107 -7.70 15.40 -14.06
C ARG A 107 -8.65 14.26 -13.70
N LEU A 108 -8.23 13.01 -13.90
CA LEU A 108 -9.01 11.83 -13.58
C LEU A 108 -9.26 11.68 -12.07
N ALA A 109 -8.23 11.97 -11.25
CA ALA A 109 -8.39 11.96 -9.81
C ALA A 109 -9.43 12.98 -9.32
N TRP A 110 -9.41 14.21 -9.86
CA TRP A 110 -10.39 15.24 -9.53
C TRP A 110 -11.82 14.92 -9.96
N GLN A 111 -12.03 13.96 -10.84
CA GLN A 111 -13.38 13.53 -11.26
C GLN A 111 -14.04 12.53 -10.31
N VAL A 112 -13.35 12.12 -9.26
CA VAL A 112 -13.90 11.17 -8.28
C VAL A 112 -14.56 11.94 -7.14
N ASP A 113 -15.80 11.57 -6.84
CA ASP A 113 -16.53 12.16 -5.74
C ASP A 113 -15.83 11.88 -4.41
N GLY A 114 -15.76 12.90 -3.56
CA GLY A 114 -15.10 12.82 -2.26
C GLY A 114 -13.62 13.24 -2.29
N VAL A 115 -13.02 13.47 -3.45
CA VAL A 115 -11.67 14.05 -3.56
C VAL A 115 -11.71 15.51 -3.16
N LYS A 116 -10.94 15.87 -2.13
CA LYS A 116 -10.85 17.23 -1.59
C LYS A 116 -9.59 17.96 -2.04
N ARG A 117 -8.51 17.21 -2.25
CA ARG A 117 -7.20 17.72 -2.66
C ARG A 117 -6.42 16.66 -3.43
N VAL A 118 -5.62 17.10 -4.39
CA VAL A 118 -4.68 16.22 -5.10
C VAL A 118 -3.27 16.78 -4.94
N HIS A 119 -2.41 15.99 -4.31
CA HIS A 119 -0.98 16.23 -4.21
C HIS A 119 -0.30 15.52 -5.39
N ASN A 120 0.12 16.30 -6.39
CA ASN A 120 0.76 15.79 -7.59
C ASN A 120 2.28 15.70 -7.38
N GLU A 121 2.77 14.52 -7.10
CA GLU A 121 4.20 14.19 -6.96
C GLU A 121 4.70 13.27 -8.10
N ILE A 122 3.91 13.17 -9.19
CA ILE A 122 4.29 12.43 -10.38
C ILE A 122 5.49 13.11 -11.05
N LYS A 123 6.48 12.33 -11.43
CA LYS A 123 7.65 12.78 -12.18
C LYS A 123 7.47 12.49 -13.67
N ILE A 124 8.07 13.33 -14.52
CA ILE A 124 8.08 13.12 -15.96
C ILE A 124 9.43 12.52 -16.33
N GLY A 125 9.42 11.43 -17.08
CA GLY A 125 10.59 10.69 -17.56
C GLY A 125 10.43 9.19 -17.41
N ASP A 126 11.18 8.44 -18.22
CA ASP A 126 11.17 6.97 -18.25
C ASP A 126 12.30 6.36 -17.38
N ASP A 127 12.83 7.12 -16.43
CA ASP A 127 14.11 6.83 -15.77
C ASP A 127 14.03 5.79 -14.63
N LEU A 128 12.91 5.08 -14.44
CA LEU A 128 12.85 4.01 -13.44
C LEU A 128 13.43 2.71 -14.00
N THR A 129 14.56 2.31 -13.44
CA THR A 129 15.06 0.96 -13.62
C THR A 129 14.44 0.01 -12.59
N LEU A 130 14.39 -1.30 -12.87
CA LEU A 130 13.96 -2.33 -11.91
C LEU A 130 14.80 -2.28 -10.62
N VAL A 131 16.04 -1.82 -10.70
CA VAL A 131 16.94 -1.68 -9.55
C VAL A 131 16.51 -0.52 -8.67
N ASP A 132 16.07 0.59 -9.24
CA ASP A 132 15.56 1.75 -8.50
C ASP A 132 14.28 1.38 -7.75
N SER A 133 13.34 0.70 -8.41
CA SER A 133 12.10 0.24 -7.79
C SER A 133 12.35 -0.72 -6.62
N ALA A 134 13.30 -1.65 -6.74
CA ALA A 134 13.68 -2.54 -5.64
C ALA A 134 14.30 -1.76 -4.47
N GLY A 135 15.10 -0.73 -4.77
CA GLY A 135 15.67 0.17 -3.77
C GLY A 135 14.59 0.94 -3.00
N ASP A 136 13.61 1.47 -3.70
CA ASP A 136 12.51 2.23 -3.13
C ASP A 136 11.64 1.36 -2.19
N LEU A 137 11.35 0.12 -2.56
CA LEU A 137 10.67 -0.85 -1.68
C LEU A 137 11.43 -1.09 -0.38
N VAL A 138 12.75 -1.21 -0.44
CA VAL A 138 13.60 -1.39 0.75
C VAL A 138 13.56 -0.15 1.64
N ILE A 139 13.61 1.05 1.07
CA ILE A 139 13.50 2.31 1.82
C ILE A 139 12.14 2.37 2.54
N THR A 140 11.04 2.18 1.80
CA THR A 140 9.68 2.17 2.35
C THR A 140 9.54 1.16 3.50
N ALA A 141 10.02 -0.08 3.31
CA ALA A 141 9.94 -1.12 4.33
C ALA A 141 10.73 -0.76 5.60
N ARG A 142 11.91 -0.16 5.46
CA ARG A 142 12.74 0.28 6.60
C ARG A 142 12.05 1.38 7.40
N ILE A 143 11.47 2.36 6.72
CA ILE A 143 10.75 3.46 7.38
C ILE A 143 9.52 2.90 8.10
N LYS A 144 8.67 2.11 7.42
CA LYS A 144 7.50 1.46 8.04
C LYS A 144 7.91 0.65 9.28
N THR A 145 8.99 -0.10 9.20
CA THR A 145 9.51 -0.85 10.34
C THR A 145 9.97 0.06 11.47
N ALA A 146 10.73 1.12 11.18
CA ALA A 146 11.20 2.06 12.19
C ALA A 146 10.03 2.73 12.92
N LEU A 147 8.99 3.15 12.19
CA LEU A 147 7.79 3.74 12.80
C LEU A 147 7.02 2.73 13.67
N MET A 148 6.93 1.46 13.26
CA MET A 148 6.25 0.41 14.04
C MET A 148 6.93 0.12 15.38
N PHE A 149 8.24 0.32 15.49
CA PHE A 149 9.00 0.10 16.73
C PHE A 149 9.17 1.37 17.57
N ASP A 150 8.71 2.52 17.10
CA ASP A 150 8.72 3.76 17.88
C ASP A 150 7.42 3.89 18.67
N SER A 151 7.52 3.78 20.00
CA SER A 151 6.36 3.84 20.91
C SER A 151 5.64 5.19 20.94
N ASP A 152 6.31 6.25 20.45
CA ASP A 152 5.77 7.61 20.43
C ASP A 152 5.15 7.95 19.06
N VAL A 153 5.03 6.96 18.16
CA VAL A 153 4.46 7.09 16.82
C VAL A 153 3.31 6.12 16.62
N PHE A 154 2.16 6.63 16.23
CA PHE A 154 1.01 5.81 15.80
C PHE A 154 1.18 5.42 14.33
N ALA A 155 2.07 4.45 14.06
CA ALA A 155 2.49 4.05 12.71
C ALA A 155 1.32 3.74 11.75
N ILE A 156 0.18 3.27 12.28
CA ILE A 156 -1.04 2.96 11.49
C ILE A 156 -1.69 4.18 10.83
N ASN A 157 -1.34 5.39 11.29
CA ASN A 157 -1.88 6.64 10.77
C ASN A 157 -1.12 7.18 9.56
N TYR A 158 -0.05 6.50 9.13
CA TYR A 158 0.84 7.00 8.09
C TYR A 158 0.91 6.07 6.89
N SER A 159 0.80 6.66 5.70
CA SER A 159 1.17 6.05 4.43
C SER A 159 2.53 6.57 3.99
N ILE A 160 3.35 5.67 3.47
CA ILE A 160 4.73 5.95 3.06
C ILE A 160 4.94 5.35 1.69
N GLU A 161 5.24 6.22 0.73
CA GLU A 161 5.60 5.84 -0.62
C GLU A 161 6.97 6.40 -0.98
N THR A 162 7.76 5.60 -1.69
CA THR A 162 9.09 6.01 -2.13
C THR A 162 9.18 5.89 -3.64
N VAL A 163 9.58 6.98 -4.29
CA VAL A 163 9.78 7.05 -5.73
C VAL A 163 11.14 7.66 -6.02
N ASN A 164 12.05 6.87 -6.59
CA ASN A 164 13.44 7.25 -6.92
C ASN A 164 14.18 7.89 -5.72
N GLY A 165 14.05 7.28 -4.54
CA GLY A 165 14.64 7.75 -3.28
C GLY A 165 13.98 9.01 -2.69
N THR A 166 12.92 9.52 -3.30
CA THR A 166 12.06 10.55 -2.70
C THR A 166 10.97 9.86 -1.89
N VAL A 167 10.93 10.11 -0.60
CA VAL A 167 9.92 9.56 0.31
C VAL A 167 8.77 10.56 0.43
N HIS A 168 7.57 10.11 0.14
CA HIS A 168 6.33 10.84 0.32
C HIS A 168 5.63 10.31 1.57
N LEU A 169 5.39 11.18 2.53
CA LEU A 169 4.71 10.87 3.78
C LEU A 169 3.31 11.47 3.76
N MET A 170 2.29 10.67 4.01
CA MET A 170 0.93 11.12 4.15
C MET A 170 0.32 10.54 5.42
N GLY A 171 -0.58 11.28 6.09
CA GLY A 171 -1.21 10.78 7.30
C GLY A 171 -1.61 11.87 8.28
N ILE A 172 -1.92 11.44 9.51
CA ILE A 172 -2.42 12.31 10.58
C ILE A 172 -1.59 12.08 11.84
N ALA A 173 -0.85 13.11 12.26
CA ALA A 173 -0.09 13.12 13.50
C ALA A 173 -0.94 13.66 14.65
N GLN A 174 -0.75 13.12 15.85
CA GLN A 174 -1.41 13.61 17.07
C GLN A 174 -0.96 15.01 17.45
N ASN A 175 0.30 15.35 17.14
CA ASN A 175 0.92 16.64 17.45
C ASN A 175 2.18 16.86 16.59
N ASP A 176 2.77 18.03 16.69
CA ASP A 176 4.00 18.41 15.96
C ASP A 176 5.18 17.50 16.30
N ILE A 177 5.29 17.04 17.55
CA ILE A 177 6.42 16.21 17.99
C ILE A 177 6.38 14.85 17.26
N GLU A 178 5.22 14.23 17.17
CA GLU A 178 5.05 12.97 16.45
C GLU A 178 5.32 13.16 14.95
N ARG A 179 4.76 14.22 14.33
CA ARG A 179 5.01 14.54 12.93
C ARG A 179 6.51 14.68 12.64
N ASP A 180 7.21 15.45 13.45
CA ASP A 180 8.63 15.74 13.25
C ASP A 180 9.47 14.47 13.46
N ARG A 181 9.05 13.59 14.38
CA ARG A 181 9.66 12.27 14.60
C ARG A 181 9.50 11.36 13.38
N VAL A 182 8.31 11.30 12.78
CA VAL A 182 8.06 10.54 11.54
C VAL A 182 8.94 11.05 10.40
N ILE A 183 9.05 12.38 10.24
CA ILE A 183 9.91 13.00 9.23
C ILE A 183 11.39 12.67 9.50
N SER A 184 11.83 12.65 10.76
CA SER A 184 13.21 12.28 11.12
C SER A 184 13.51 10.84 10.75
N HIS A 185 12.63 9.88 11.09
CA HIS A 185 12.81 8.47 10.69
C HIS A 185 12.99 8.32 9.18
N ALA A 186 12.20 9.06 8.40
CA ALA A 186 12.34 9.04 6.95
C ALA A 186 13.68 9.63 6.48
N ARG A 187 14.12 10.77 7.05
CA ARG A 187 15.38 11.44 6.68
C ARG A 187 16.60 10.62 7.06
N ASP A 188 16.55 9.93 8.19
CA ASP A 188 17.67 9.15 8.73
C ASP A 188 17.80 7.77 8.06
N THR A 189 16.84 7.39 7.22
CA THR A 189 16.87 6.12 6.48
C THR A 189 17.87 6.21 5.33
N SER A 190 18.78 5.22 5.27
CA SER A 190 19.79 5.16 4.21
C SER A 190 19.19 5.15 2.82
N TYR A 191 19.84 5.87 1.89
CA TYR A 191 19.47 6.03 0.48
C TYR A 191 18.25 6.95 0.24
N VAL A 192 17.65 7.53 1.26
CA VAL A 192 16.66 8.59 1.09
C VAL A 192 17.35 9.85 0.56
N LYS A 193 16.88 10.32 -0.59
CA LYS A 193 17.39 11.54 -1.24
C LYS A 193 16.61 12.78 -0.81
N ARG A 194 15.31 12.62 -0.59
CA ARG A 194 14.39 13.70 -0.23
C ARG A 194 13.17 13.17 0.52
N VAL A 195 12.63 13.97 1.42
CA VAL A 195 11.36 13.71 2.10
C VAL A 195 10.38 14.83 1.77
N VAL A 196 9.20 14.46 1.28
CA VAL A 196 8.04 15.32 1.05
C VAL A 196 6.96 14.90 2.03
N SER A 197 6.50 15.83 2.86
CA SER A 197 5.53 15.54 3.90
C SER A 197 4.20 16.23 3.62
N HIS A 198 3.14 15.43 3.53
CA HIS A 198 1.73 15.81 3.50
C HIS A 198 1.02 15.36 4.79
N ILE A 199 1.77 15.25 5.90
CA ILE A 199 1.23 14.90 7.21
C ILE A 199 0.49 16.12 7.77
N ARG A 200 -0.78 15.91 8.12
CA ARG A 200 -1.59 16.90 8.84
C ARG A 200 -1.60 16.60 10.33
N LEU A 201 -1.91 17.60 11.12
CA LEU A 201 -2.14 17.41 12.55
C LEU A 201 -3.59 16.99 12.81
N LYS A 202 -3.81 16.27 13.90
CA LYS A 202 -5.15 15.88 14.36
C LYS A 202 -6.09 17.09 14.49
N ASP A 203 -5.57 18.19 15.01
CA ASP A 203 -6.31 19.42 15.26
C ASP A 203 -6.26 20.44 14.11
N ASP A 204 -5.79 20.00 12.92
CA ASP A 204 -5.72 20.88 11.74
C ASP A 204 -7.13 21.35 11.36
N PRO A 205 -7.38 22.69 11.29
CA PRO A 205 -8.68 23.23 10.93
C PRO A 205 -9.21 22.75 9.59
N SER A 206 -8.34 22.41 8.64
CA SER A 206 -8.73 21.91 7.33
C SER A 206 -9.42 20.53 7.38
N ARG A 207 -9.27 19.77 8.48
CA ARG A 207 -9.95 18.49 8.70
C ARG A 207 -11.39 18.66 9.18
N GLN A 208 -11.72 19.79 9.80
CA GLN A 208 -13.03 20.04 10.43
C GLN A 208 -14.05 20.68 9.48
N GLY A 209 -13.67 20.98 8.26
CA GLY A 209 -14.46 21.73 7.30
C GLY A 209 -14.92 20.90 6.12
N THR A 210 -16.05 20.27 6.24
CA THR A 210 -17.21 20.32 5.30
C THR A 210 -18.35 19.50 5.83
#